data_59c108f2e322567643f3842d144d7bad
#
_entry.id   59c108f2e322567643f3842d144d7bad
#
_cell.length_a   1.000
_cell.length_b   1.000
_cell.length_c   1.000
_cell.angle_alpha   90.00
_cell.angle_beta   90.00
_cell.angle_gamma   90.00
#
_symmetry.space_group_name_H-M   'P 1'
#
loop_
_entity.id
_entity.type
_entity.pdbx_description
1 polymer ?
#
loop_
_entity_poly.entity_id
_entity_poly.type
_entity_poly.pdbx_seq_one_letter_code
_entity_poly.pdbx_strand_id
1 'polypeptide(L)'
;MAFTELNSVEHYIIHQLSNVNLNHGQQAEAITEPYGAQWQFKSPEELSRNETDVLIESLVKAALLKLNPEIAAKPELADEVIYRLRIILLSVNQVGLVKANEEFFKWLTGEKTMPFGENNRHVPVRLIDFENITNNQYIITNQFRIRAQETKIPDVVMFINGIPVVVGEAKTPIRPSVSWLDGANEVHNIYEKTVPQLFVPNVLSFATEGKSLYYGAIRCPLEFWAPWRIDDDSALAKAVGLAEIGKELNDLLLSLIHI
;
A
#
# COMPACT_ATOMS: atom_id res chain seq x y z
N MET A 1 22.10 20.96 -2.42
CA MET A 1 21.97 19.53 -2.14
C MET A 1 22.00 18.78 -3.47
N ALA A 2 22.64 17.60 -3.53
CA ALA A 2 22.52 16.77 -4.74
C ALA A 2 21.15 16.15 -4.77
N PHE A 3 20.48 16.15 -5.91
CA PHE A 3 19.22 15.46 -6.11
C PHE A 3 19.46 13.95 -6.11
N THR A 4 18.82 13.22 -5.20
CA THR A 4 18.82 11.75 -5.12
C THR A 4 17.39 11.25 -5.33
N GLU A 5 17.21 9.97 -5.61
CA GLU A 5 15.87 9.35 -5.68
C GLU A 5 15.05 9.65 -4.43
N LEU A 6 15.66 9.42 -3.25
CA LEU A 6 15.05 9.66 -1.95
C LEU A 6 14.54 11.10 -1.78
N ASN A 7 15.38 12.11 -2.04
CA ASN A 7 15.01 13.49 -1.75
C ASN A 7 14.26 14.21 -2.89
N SER A 8 13.97 13.54 -3.99
CA SER A 8 13.23 14.11 -5.10
C SER A 8 11.88 13.40 -5.32
N VAL A 9 11.89 12.14 -5.76
CA VAL A 9 10.66 11.46 -6.17
C VAL A 9 9.89 10.91 -4.97
N GLU A 10 10.55 10.21 -4.04
CA GLU A 10 9.87 9.68 -2.85
C GLU A 10 9.27 10.78 -1.98
N HIS A 11 10.05 11.84 -1.68
CA HIS A 11 9.58 12.96 -0.88
C HIS A 11 8.43 13.72 -1.57
N TYR A 12 8.47 13.80 -2.90
CA TYR A 12 7.38 14.40 -3.67
C TYR A 12 6.08 13.61 -3.56
N ILE A 13 6.14 12.27 -3.68
CA ILE A 13 4.99 11.39 -3.49
C ILE A 13 4.41 11.55 -2.08
N ILE A 14 5.27 11.48 -1.06
CA ILE A 14 4.84 11.64 0.34
C ILE A 14 4.20 13.00 0.56
N HIS A 15 4.82 14.06 0.06
CA HIS A 15 4.28 15.42 0.20
C HIS A 15 2.90 15.56 -0.45
N GLN A 16 2.71 15.03 -1.67
CA GLN A 16 1.43 15.11 -2.36
C GLN A 16 0.31 14.34 -1.64
N LEU A 17 0.61 13.18 -1.06
CA LEU A 17 -0.38 12.33 -0.42
C LEU A 17 -0.67 12.72 1.04
N SER A 18 0.36 13.19 1.77
CA SER A 18 0.26 13.43 3.21
C SER A 18 0.44 14.88 3.64
N ASN A 19 0.78 15.77 2.72
CA ASN A 19 1.20 17.16 3.00
C ASN A 19 2.44 17.29 3.90
N VAL A 20 3.19 16.22 4.12
CA VAL A 20 4.42 16.24 4.90
C VAL A 20 5.62 16.56 4.00
N ASN A 21 6.30 17.66 4.27
CA ASN A 21 7.51 18.04 3.55
C ASN A 21 8.77 17.56 4.28
N LEU A 22 9.29 16.39 3.87
CA LEU A 22 10.47 15.78 4.49
C LEU A 22 11.76 16.59 4.30
N ASN A 23 11.83 17.48 3.29
CA ASN A 23 12.99 18.31 3.05
C ASN A 23 13.11 19.50 4.02
N HIS A 24 12.01 19.94 4.63
CA HIS A 24 11.94 21.13 5.46
C HIS A 24 11.45 20.88 6.88
N GLY A 25 11.04 19.66 7.22
CA GLY A 25 10.54 19.33 8.56
C GLY A 25 9.24 20.07 8.95
N GLN A 26 8.59 20.72 8.00
CA GLN A 26 7.34 21.46 8.22
C GLN A 26 6.18 20.71 7.56
N GLN A 27 5.06 20.64 8.28
CA GLN A 27 3.79 20.26 7.66
C GLN A 27 3.39 21.40 6.71
N ALA A 28 3.23 21.10 5.43
CA ALA A 28 2.60 22.04 4.51
C ALA A 28 1.12 22.22 4.87
N GLU A 29 0.52 23.35 4.47
CA GLU A 29 -0.93 23.54 4.63
C GLU A 29 -1.69 22.41 3.93
N ALA A 30 -2.68 21.86 4.62
CA ALA A 30 -3.44 20.72 4.13
C ALA A 30 -4.11 21.05 2.80
N ILE A 31 -3.74 20.31 1.75
CA ILE A 31 -4.53 20.28 0.53
C ILE A 31 -5.75 19.41 0.85
N THR A 32 -6.93 20.03 0.90
CA THR A 32 -8.18 19.29 1.03
C THR A 32 -8.44 18.56 -0.28
N GLU A 33 -8.10 17.27 -0.30
CA GLU A 33 -8.43 16.43 -1.44
C GLU A 33 -9.95 16.27 -1.57
N PRO A 34 -10.52 16.43 -2.78
CA PRO A 34 -11.97 16.38 -2.98
C PRO A 34 -12.59 15.01 -2.64
N TYR A 35 -11.80 13.97 -2.47
CA TYR A 35 -12.26 12.59 -2.23
C TYR A 35 -12.08 12.08 -0.79
N GLY A 36 -11.59 12.89 0.12
CA GLY A 36 -11.66 12.65 1.57
C GLY A 36 -10.72 11.60 2.17
N ALA A 37 -9.88 10.93 1.40
CA ALA A 37 -8.86 10.04 1.94
C ALA A 37 -7.58 10.83 2.21
N GLN A 38 -7.28 11.08 3.49
CA GLN A 38 -6.05 11.75 3.89
C GLN A 38 -5.02 10.72 4.34
N TRP A 39 -3.93 10.57 3.59
CA TRP A 39 -2.81 9.73 3.97
C TRP A 39 -2.00 10.37 5.08
N GLN A 40 -1.64 9.57 6.09
CA GLN A 40 -0.74 9.97 7.15
C GLN A 40 0.65 9.41 6.85
N PHE A 41 1.64 10.28 6.76
CA PHE A 41 3.02 9.83 6.71
C PHE A 41 3.45 9.34 8.10
N LYS A 42 4.08 8.17 8.12
CA LYS A 42 4.84 7.66 9.29
C LYS A 42 6.19 7.19 8.82
N SER A 43 7.24 7.61 9.49
CA SER A 43 8.56 7.07 9.24
C SER A 43 8.62 5.58 9.59
N PRO A 44 9.55 4.81 9.01
CA PRO A 44 9.69 3.38 9.34
C PRO A 44 9.82 3.08 10.83
N GLU A 45 10.46 3.98 11.58
CA GLU A 45 10.70 3.88 13.02
C GLU A 45 9.41 4.08 13.85
N GLU A 46 8.45 4.83 13.31
CA GLU A 46 7.16 5.06 13.95
C GLU A 46 6.17 3.90 13.75
N LEU A 47 6.49 2.98 12.84
CA LEU A 47 5.70 1.79 12.62
C LEU A 47 6.04 0.74 13.69
N SER A 48 5.09 0.46 14.60
CA SER A 48 5.26 -0.52 15.69
C SER A 48 5.26 -1.94 15.14
N ARG A 49 6.36 -2.37 14.50
CA ARG A 49 6.54 -3.70 13.91
C ARG A 49 8.01 -4.13 13.92
N ASN A 50 8.26 -5.44 13.78
CA ASN A 50 9.59 -5.96 13.45
C ASN A 50 9.81 -5.95 11.94
N GLU A 51 11.06 -6.03 11.49
CA GLU A 51 11.40 -6.09 10.06
C GLU A 51 10.82 -7.34 9.34
N THR A 52 10.45 -8.36 10.09
CA THR A 52 9.82 -9.59 9.56
C THR A 52 8.30 -9.49 9.42
N ASP A 53 7.69 -8.47 10.03
CA ASP A 53 6.25 -8.34 10.09
C ASP A 53 5.75 -7.58 8.86
N VAL A 54 4.84 -8.17 8.12
CA VAL A 54 4.19 -7.57 6.96
C VAL A 54 3.07 -6.63 7.40
N LEU A 55 2.29 -7.06 8.40
CA LEU A 55 1.18 -6.29 8.94
C LEU A 55 1.65 -5.38 10.08
N ILE A 56 1.04 -4.21 10.20
CA ILE A 56 1.10 -3.40 11.42
C ILE A 56 -0.05 -3.86 12.32
N GLU A 57 0.19 -4.92 13.09
CA GLU A 57 -0.87 -5.66 13.78
C GLU A 57 -1.67 -4.84 14.76
N SER A 58 -1.07 -3.86 15.42
CA SER A 58 -1.79 -2.93 16.31
C SER A 58 -2.88 -2.17 15.55
N LEU A 59 -2.63 -1.78 14.31
CA LEU A 59 -3.59 -1.09 13.46
C LEU A 59 -4.65 -2.04 12.89
N VAL A 60 -4.24 -3.25 12.48
CA VAL A 60 -5.18 -4.29 12.06
C VAL A 60 -6.15 -4.62 13.20
N LYS A 61 -5.64 -4.79 14.42
CA LYS A 61 -6.46 -5.03 15.62
C LYS A 61 -7.44 -3.89 15.89
N ALA A 62 -6.96 -2.65 15.82
CA ALA A 62 -7.82 -1.47 16.01
C ALA A 62 -8.94 -1.39 14.97
N ALA A 63 -8.63 -1.68 13.70
CA ALA A 63 -9.63 -1.73 12.64
C ALA A 63 -10.64 -2.86 12.85
N LEU A 64 -10.19 -4.06 13.20
CA LEU A 64 -11.07 -5.19 13.50
C LEU A 64 -12.06 -4.85 14.61
N LEU A 65 -11.60 -4.22 15.70
CA LEU A 65 -12.46 -3.78 16.81
C LEU A 65 -13.44 -2.68 16.38
N LYS A 66 -13.03 -1.78 15.48
CA LYS A 66 -13.87 -0.68 15.01
C LYS A 66 -14.96 -1.15 14.03
N LEU A 67 -14.60 -2.05 13.12
CA LEU A 67 -15.44 -2.40 11.96
C LEU A 67 -16.35 -3.63 12.21
N ASN A 68 -16.13 -4.40 13.29
CA ASN A 68 -16.84 -5.65 13.54
C ASN A 68 -17.44 -5.67 14.97
N PRO A 69 -18.76 -5.52 15.11
CA PRO A 69 -19.42 -5.48 16.42
C PRO A 69 -19.18 -6.72 17.28
N GLU A 70 -19.12 -7.91 16.67
CA GLU A 70 -18.85 -9.16 17.37
C GLU A 70 -17.44 -9.20 17.97
N ILE A 71 -16.45 -8.65 17.24
CA ILE A 71 -15.07 -8.54 17.71
C ILE A 71 -14.97 -7.43 18.78
N ALA A 72 -15.70 -6.32 18.62
CA ALA A 72 -15.74 -5.26 19.63
C ALA A 72 -16.29 -5.79 20.96
N ALA A 73 -17.28 -6.68 20.92
CA ALA A 73 -17.86 -7.32 22.12
C ALA A 73 -16.91 -8.36 22.78
N LYS A 74 -16.00 -8.95 21.99
CA LYS A 74 -15.02 -9.96 22.43
C LYS A 74 -13.66 -9.70 21.78
N PRO A 75 -12.84 -8.78 22.31
CA PRO A 75 -11.60 -8.30 21.71
C PRO A 75 -10.55 -9.39 21.38
N GLU A 76 -10.59 -10.51 22.07
CA GLU A 76 -9.72 -11.67 21.82
C GLU A 76 -9.94 -12.30 20.43
N LEU A 77 -11.12 -12.13 19.84
CA LEU A 77 -11.41 -12.63 18.49
C LEU A 77 -10.57 -11.92 17.41
N ALA A 78 -10.12 -10.70 17.67
CA ALA A 78 -9.21 -10.00 16.76
C ALA A 78 -7.88 -10.75 16.61
N ASP A 79 -7.37 -11.32 17.70
CA ASP A 79 -6.10 -12.08 17.67
C ASP A 79 -6.25 -13.38 16.86
N GLU A 80 -7.43 -14.00 16.86
CA GLU A 80 -7.72 -15.16 16.02
C GLU A 80 -7.71 -14.77 14.52
N VAL A 81 -8.31 -13.64 14.17
CA VAL A 81 -8.29 -13.14 12.77
C VAL A 81 -6.84 -12.86 12.35
N ILE A 82 -6.07 -12.12 13.14
CA ILE A 82 -4.66 -11.80 12.86
C ILE A 82 -3.84 -13.08 12.67
N TYR A 83 -4.07 -14.09 13.52
CA TYR A 83 -3.41 -15.39 13.37
C TYR A 83 -3.74 -16.05 12.02
N ARG A 84 -5.00 -16.01 11.57
CA ARG A 84 -5.40 -16.52 10.24
C ARG A 84 -4.68 -15.78 9.11
N LEU A 85 -4.62 -14.44 9.18
CA LEU A 85 -3.91 -13.64 8.18
C LEU A 85 -2.42 -13.99 8.14
N ARG A 86 -1.77 -14.17 9.30
CA ARG A 86 -0.37 -14.62 9.38
C ARG A 86 -0.14 -15.98 8.69
N ILE A 87 -1.04 -16.94 8.90
CA ILE A 87 -0.95 -18.24 8.23
C ILE A 87 -0.97 -18.08 6.71
N ILE A 88 -1.83 -17.20 6.17
CA ILE A 88 -1.89 -16.94 4.74
C ILE A 88 -0.59 -16.29 4.25
N LEU A 89 -0.05 -15.30 4.97
CA LEU A 89 1.24 -14.69 4.63
C LEU A 89 2.37 -15.73 4.57
N LEU A 90 2.43 -16.64 5.54
CA LEU A 90 3.45 -17.66 5.60
C LEU A 90 3.26 -18.78 4.57
N SER A 91 2.03 -19.03 4.12
CA SER A 91 1.71 -20.06 3.13
C SER A 91 2.32 -19.81 1.75
N VAL A 92 2.73 -18.57 1.46
CA VAL A 92 3.30 -18.17 0.16
C VAL A 92 4.47 -19.06 -0.28
N ASN A 93 5.27 -19.56 0.65
CA ASN A 93 6.38 -20.45 0.36
C ASN A 93 5.94 -21.86 -0.09
N GLN A 94 4.71 -22.25 0.21
CA GLN A 94 4.15 -23.58 -0.11
C GLN A 94 3.23 -23.53 -1.32
N VAL A 95 2.32 -22.54 -1.35
CA VAL A 95 1.27 -22.47 -2.38
C VAL A 95 1.60 -21.49 -3.53
N GLY A 96 2.64 -20.68 -3.35
CA GLY A 96 3.03 -19.63 -4.29
C GLY A 96 2.27 -18.32 -4.08
N LEU A 97 2.82 -17.22 -4.63
CA LEU A 97 2.35 -15.86 -4.37
C LEU A 97 0.90 -15.64 -4.85
N VAL A 98 0.56 -16.08 -6.05
CA VAL A 98 -0.78 -15.86 -6.62
C VAL A 98 -1.88 -16.49 -5.76
N LYS A 99 -1.72 -17.74 -5.38
CA LYS A 99 -2.72 -18.44 -4.54
C LYS A 99 -2.82 -17.86 -3.14
N ALA A 100 -1.70 -17.47 -2.54
CA ALA A 100 -1.71 -16.81 -1.24
C ALA A 100 -2.40 -15.44 -1.31
N ASN A 101 -2.16 -14.67 -2.38
CA ASN A 101 -2.82 -13.39 -2.61
C ASN A 101 -4.33 -13.56 -2.85
N GLU A 102 -4.76 -14.51 -3.69
CA GLU A 102 -6.18 -14.81 -3.90
C GLU A 102 -6.90 -15.16 -2.59
N GLU A 103 -6.25 -15.91 -1.71
CA GLU A 103 -6.83 -16.27 -0.41
C GLU A 103 -6.88 -15.06 0.53
N PHE A 104 -5.86 -14.20 0.51
CA PHE A 104 -5.84 -12.96 1.29
C PHE A 104 -6.88 -11.96 0.76
N PHE A 105 -7.04 -11.87 -0.55
CA PHE A 105 -7.99 -10.98 -1.19
C PHE A 105 -9.44 -11.24 -0.73
N LYS A 106 -9.82 -12.51 -0.53
CA LYS A 106 -11.13 -12.87 0.04
C LYS A 106 -11.35 -12.32 1.46
N TRP A 107 -10.27 -12.11 2.23
CA TRP A 107 -10.36 -11.41 3.50
C TRP A 107 -10.51 -9.91 3.31
N LEU A 108 -9.76 -9.32 2.37
CA LEU A 108 -9.87 -7.89 2.07
C LEU A 108 -11.27 -7.51 1.62
N THR A 109 -11.90 -8.32 0.76
CA THR A 109 -13.25 -8.07 0.22
C THR A 109 -14.38 -8.46 1.17
N GLY A 110 -14.06 -8.99 2.36
CA GLY A 110 -15.08 -9.39 3.35
C GLY A 110 -15.84 -10.67 3.01
N GLU A 111 -15.35 -11.48 2.05
CA GLU A 111 -15.95 -12.77 1.71
C GLU A 111 -15.74 -13.84 2.79
N LYS A 112 -14.71 -13.67 3.62
CA LYS A 112 -14.40 -14.62 4.70
C LYS A 112 -15.29 -14.38 5.91
N THR A 113 -15.81 -15.48 6.44
CA THR A 113 -16.65 -15.47 7.63
C THR A 113 -15.99 -16.22 8.77
N MET A 114 -16.32 -15.80 10.00
CA MET A 114 -15.87 -16.47 11.24
C MET A 114 -17.09 -16.79 12.13
N PRO A 115 -17.02 -17.83 12.98
CA PRO A 115 -18.14 -18.24 13.83
C PRO A 115 -18.28 -17.34 15.07
N PHE A 116 -18.34 -16.03 14.87
CA PHE A 116 -18.33 -15.01 15.92
C PHE A 116 -19.74 -14.53 16.33
N GLY A 117 -20.76 -14.84 15.54
CA GLY A 117 -22.14 -14.52 15.85
C GLY A 117 -22.74 -15.41 16.94
N GLU A 118 -23.96 -15.09 17.38
CA GLU A 118 -24.71 -15.89 18.35
C GLU A 118 -24.82 -17.37 17.90
N ASN A 119 -24.65 -18.29 18.83
CA ASN A 119 -24.66 -19.73 18.62
C ASN A 119 -23.64 -20.19 17.53
N ASN A 120 -22.48 -19.55 17.49
CA ASN A 120 -21.42 -19.78 16.49
C ASN A 120 -21.89 -19.52 15.04
N ARG A 121 -22.88 -18.65 14.84
CA ARG A 121 -23.24 -18.22 13.50
C ARG A 121 -22.07 -17.57 12.81
N HIS A 122 -21.81 -17.95 11.57
CA HIS A 122 -20.78 -17.34 10.76
C HIS A 122 -21.18 -15.93 10.34
N VAL A 123 -20.28 -14.96 10.60
CA VAL A 123 -20.44 -13.54 10.22
C VAL A 123 -19.24 -13.11 9.38
N PRO A 124 -19.41 -12.22 8.39
CA PRO A 124 -18.31 -11.65 7.64
C PRO A 124 -17.34 -10.90 8.55
N VAL A 125 -16.05 -10.98 8.26
CA VAL A 125 -15.02 -10.19 8.93
C VAL A 125 -14.60 -9.05 8.02
N ARG A 126 -14.79 -7.82 8.48
CA ARG A 126 -14.41 -6.61 7.74
C ARG A 126 -13.02 -6.15 8.15
N LEU A 127 -12.08 -6.16 7.21
CA LEU A 127 -10.73 -5.59 7.36
C LEU A 127 -10.69 -4.13 6.87
N ILE A 128 -11.51 -3.81 5.87
CA ILE A 128 -11.63 -2.50 5.22
C ILE A 128 -13.12 -2.14 5.14
N ASP A 129 -13.43 -0.88 5.39
CA ASP A 129 -14.78 -0.34 5.19
C ASP A 129 -14.85 0.30 3.80
N PHE A 130 -15.51 -0.38 2.87
CA PHE A 130 -15.71 0.10 1.50
C PHE A 130 -16.94 1.00 1.36
N GLU A 131 -17.87 0.97 2.32
CA GLU A 131 -19.07 1.80 2.31
C GLU A 131 -18.78 3.21 2.84
N ASN A 132 -17.97 3.28 3.91
CA ASN A 132 -17.53 4.55 4.48
C ASN A 132 -16.00 4.56 4.61
N ILE A 133 -15.33 5.00 3.54
CA ILE A 133 -13.88 5.02 3.43
C ILE A 133 -13.20 5.84 4.54
N THR A 134 -13.88 6.82 5.14
CA THR A 134 -13.35 7.62 6.25
C THR A 134 -13.20 6.83 7.55
N ASN A 135 -13.79 5.64 7.65
CA ASN A 135 -13.58 4.73 8.77
C ASN A 135 -12.23 4.04 8.76
N ASN A 136 -11.55 4.01 7.62
CA ASN A 136 -10.25 3.39 7.48
C ASN A 136 -9.14 4.36 7.91
N GLN A 137 -7.99 3.78 8.26
CA GLN A 137 -6.75 4.50 8.50
C GLN A 137 -5.81 4.29 7.30
N TYR A 138 -5.33 5.38 6.74
CA TYR A 138 -4.44 5.40 5.57
C TYR A 138 -3.06 5.85 6.00
N ILE A 139 -2.04 5.00 5.81
CA ILE A 139 -0.66 5.32 6.16
C ILE A 139 0.22 5.12 4.93
N ILE A 140 1.08 6.11 4.67
CA ILE A 140 2.18 6.01 3.73
C ILE A 140 3.50 6.06 4.49
N THR A 141 4.43 5.21 4.12
CA THR A 141 5.81 5.21 4.62
C THR A 141 6.79 5.09 3.46
N ASN A 142 8.00 5.58 3.67
CA ASN A 142 9.09 5.34 2.73
C ASN A 142 10.16 4.44 3.33
N GLN A 143 11.08 3.95 2.47
CA GLN A 143 12.23 3.13 2.87
C GLN A 143 11.84 1.98 3.83
N PHE A 144 10.77 1.28 3.45
CA PHE A 144 10.16 0.23 4.27
C PHE A 144 11.03 -1.02 4.31
N ARG A 145 11.80 -1.17 5.38
CA ARG A 145 12.69 -2.31 5.55
C ARG A 145 11.91 -3.58 5.89
N ILE A 146 12.03 -4.60 5.04
CA ILE A 146 11.38 -5.91 5.22
C ILE A 146 12.41 -7.04 5.07
N ARG A 147 12.33 -8.04 5.93
CA ARG A 147 13.24 -9.18 5.95
C ARG A 147 12.49 -10.50 5.85
N ALA A 148 12.79 -11.28 4.81
CA ALA A 148 12.34 -12.64 4.64
C ALA A 148 13.53 -13.55 4.30
N GLN A 149 13.67 -14.01 3.06
CA GLN A 149 14.88 -14.69 2.59
C GLN A 149 16.06 -13.72 2.51
N GLU A 150 15.80 -12.52 2.10
CA GLU A 150 16.74 -11.40 2.07
C GLU A 150 16.10 -10.18 2.74
N THR A 151 16.90 -9.15 2.98
CA THR A 151 16.38 -7.84 3.39
C THR A 151 16.20 -6.98 2.15
N LYS A 152 15.00 -6.39 1.99
CA LYS A 152 14.68 -5.42 0.95
C LYS A 152 14.14 -4.14 1.57
N ILE A 153 14.23 -3.06 0.81
CA ILE A 153 13.82 -1.73 1.27
C ILE A 153 13.04 -1.07 0.13
N PRO A 154 11.75 -1.44 -0.09
CA PRO A 154 10.89 -0.72 -1.02
C PRO A 154 10.81 0.77 -0.68
N ASP A 155 10.85 1.63 -1.72
CA ASP A 155 10.89 3.08 -1.57
C ASP A 155 9.60 3.63 -0.95
N VAL A 156 8.44 3.10 -1.34
CA VAL A 156 7.13 3.53 -0.82
C VAL A 156 6.26 2.31 -0.53
N VAL A 157 5.65 2.28 0.66
CA VAL A 157 4.60 1.30 0.99
C VAL A 157 3.40 2.04 1.57
N MET A 158 2.21 1.66 1.09
CA MET A 158 0.96 2.28 1.53
C MET A 158 0.07 1.23 2.20
N PHE A 159 -0.46 1.61 3.36
CA PHE A 159 -1.24 0.73 4.23
C PHE A 159 -2.67 1.23 4.38
N ILE A 160 -3.63 0.32 4.32
CA ILE A 160 -4.99 0.56 4.79
C ILE A 160 -5.20 -0.30 6.04
N ASN A 161 -5.55 0.32 7.15
CA ASN A 161 -5.77 -0.36 8.43
C ASN A 161 -4.59 -1.26 8.87
N GLY A 162 -3.35 -0.87 8.56
CA GLY A 162 -2.15 -1.64 8.88
C GLY A 162 -1.84 -2.80 7.92
N ILE A 163 -2.57 -2.93 6.82
CA ILE A 163 -2.37 -3.93 5.76
C ILE A 163 -1.68 -3.25 4.58
N PRO A 164 -0.48 -3.69 4.12
CA PRO A 164 0.20 -3.10 2.99
C PRO A 164 -0.50 -3.49 1.68
N VAL A 165 -1.17 -2.53 1.05
CA VAL A 165 -1.95 -2.76 -0.17
C VAL A 165 -1.24 -2.28 -1.43
N VAL A 166 -0.27 -1.37 -1.30
CA VAL A 166 0.54 -0.86 -2.41
C VAL A 166 2.01 -0.90 -2.07
N VAL A 167 2.82 -1.33 -3.02
CA VAL A 167 4.28 -1.26 -2.98
C VAL A 167 4.75 -0.45 -4.18
N GLY A 168 5.57 0.55 -3.94
CA GLY A 168 6.09 1.45 -4.96
C GLY A 168 7.60 1.52 -5.00
N GLU A 169 8.13 1.69 -6.20
CA GLU A 169 9.55 1.91 -6.45
C GLU A 169 9.74 3.19 -7.25
N ALA A 170 10.57 4.07 -6.74
CA ALA A 170 10.89 5.35 -7.35
C ALA A 170 12.29 5.29 -7.98
N LYS A 171 12.45 5.96 -9.10
CA LYS A 171 13.76 6.09 -9.76
C LYS A 171 14.07 7.56 -10.01
N THR A 172 15.36 7.86 -10.18
CA THR A 172 15.79 9.24 -10.38
C THR A 172 15.44 9.74 -11.79
N PRO A 173 14.81 10.93 -11.91
CA PRO A 173 14.52 11.52 -13.22
C PRO A 173 15.76 12.11 -13.92
N ILE A 174 16.90 12.18 -13.22
CA ILE A 174 18.10 12.89 -13.68
C ILE A 174 18.95 12.02 -14.62
N ARG A 175 18.87 10.70 -14.48
CA ARG A 175 19.64 9.76 -15.32
C ARG A 175 18.83 9.31 -16.52
N PRO A 176 19.17 9.72 -17.75
CA PRO A 176 18.41 9.33 -18.96
C PRO A 176 18.35 7.83 -19.22
N SER A 177 19.29 7.07 -18.64
CA SER A 177 19.35 5.60 -18.77
C SER A 177 18.49 4.85 -17.75
N VAL A 178 17.84 5.55 -16.82
CA VAL A 178 17.01 4.98 -15.76
C VAL A 178 15.56 5.42 -15.99
N SER A 179 14.65 4.49 -15.90
CA SER A 179 13.23 4.71 -16.14
C SER A 179 12.36 3.99 -15.11
N TRP A 180 11.05 4.20 -15.16
CA TRP A 180 10.08 3.43 -14.37
C TRP A 180 10.25 1.91 -14.55
N LEU A 181 10.71 1.47 -15.74
CA LEU A 181 10.89 0.04 -16.04
C LEU A 181 11.95 -0.62 -15.13
N ASP A 182 12.98 0.12 -14.72
CA ASP A 182 13.98 -0.37 -13.77
C ASP A 182 13.33 -0.61 -12.40
N GLY A 183 12.49 0.32 -11.94
CA GLY A 183 11.71 0.15 -10.71
C GLY A 183 10.72 -1.01 -10.79
N ALA A 184 9.96 -1.10 -11.89
CA ALA A 184 9.03 -2.21 -12.12
C ALA A 184 9.76 -3.57 -12.16
N ASN A 185 10.95 -3.62 -12.77
CA ASN A 185 11.79 -4.81 -12.77
C ASN A 185 12.27 -5.19 -11.36
N GLU A 186 12.60 -4.21 -10.54
CA GLU A 186 13.01 -4.44 -9.16
C GLU A 186 11.86 -5.03 -8.33
N VAL A 187 10.67 -4.46 -8.43
CA VAL A 187 9.46 -5.00 -7.79
C VAL A 187 9.17 -6.42 -8.27
N HIS A 188 9.01 -6.61 -9.58
CA HIS A 188 8.54 -7.86 -10.17
C HIS A 188 9.56 -9.00 -10.08
N ASN A 189 10.82 -8.72 -10.43
CA ASN A 189 11.86 -9.76 -10.56
C ASN A 189 12.68 -9.95 -9.29
N ILE A 190 12.71 -8.99 -8.38
CA ILE A 190 13.51 -9.07 -7.16
C ILE A 190 12.60 -9.17 -5.94
N TYR A 191 11.78 -8.16 -5.63
CA TYR A 191 11.02 -8.13 -4.38
C TYR A 191 9.97 -9.23 -4.28
N GLU A 192 9.16 -9.44 -5.32
CA GLU A 192 8.17 -10.53 -5.33
C GLU A 192 8.77 -11.94 -5.16
N LYS A 193 10.08 -12.10 -5.45
CA LYS A 193 10.78 -13.39 -5.30
C LYS A 193 11.46 -13.52 -3.95
N THR A 194 12.02 -12.44 -3.42
CA THR A 194 12.86 -12.46 -2.21
C THR A 194 12.11 -12.14 -0.93
N VAL A 195 11.04 -11.33 -1.04
CA VAL A 195 10.16 -10.97 0.08
C VAL A 195 8.67 -11.15 -0.28
N PRO A 196 8.28 -12.34 -0.81
CA PRO A 196 6.94 -12.57 -1.37
C PRO A 196 5.82 -12.34 -0.36
N GLN A 197 6.07 -12.47 0.95
CA GLN A 197 5.09 -12.24 2.00
C GLN A 197 4.52 -10.82 1.97
N LEU A 198 5.34 -9.82 1.59
CA LEU A 198 4.90 -8.43 1.46
C LEU A 198 3.83 -8.27 0.37
N PHE A 199 3.90 -9.11 -0.66
CA PHE A 199 3.00 -9.05 -1.82
C PHE A 199 1.76 -9.92 -1.68
N VAL A 200 1.62 -10.69 -0.61
CA VAL A 200 0.39 -11.47 -0.35
C VAL A 200 -0.83 -10.57 -0.15
N PRO A 201 -0.78 -9.47 0.63
CA PRO A 201 -1.90 -8.53 0.74
C PRO A 201 -1.92 -7.45 -0.35
N ASN A 202 -0.93 -7.43 -1.26
CA ASN A 202 -0.76 -6.39 -2.26
C ASN A 202 -1.90 -6.39 -3.28
N VAL A 203 -2.49 -5.22 -3.53
CA VAL A 203 -3.52 -4.99 -4.54
C VAL A 203 -2.89 -4.54 -5.85
N LEU A 204 -1.92 -3.64 -5.76
CA LEU A 204 -1.14 -3.19 -6.90
C LEU A 204 0.28 -2.78 -6.48
N SER A 205 1.16 -2.77 -7.45
CA SER A 205 2.48 -2.14 -7.32
C SER A 205 2.62 -1.03 -8.34
N PHE A 206 3.44 -0.03 -8.05
CA PHE A 206 3.76 1.02 -9.01
C PHE A 206 5.26 1.25 -9.14
N ALA A 207 5.65 1.83 -10.26
CA ALA A 207 6.99 2.33 -10.50
C ALA A 207 6.93 3.69 -11.20
N THR A 208 7.84 4.58 -10.84
CA THR A 208 7.87 5.95 -11.37
C THR A 208 9.29 6.50 -11.39
N GLU A 209 9.57 7.38 -12.34
CA GLU A 209 10.76 8.25 -12.34
C GLU A 209 10.39 9.74 -12.18
N GLY A 210 9.16 10.00 -11.72
CA GLY A 210 8.66 11.37 -11.50
C GLY A 210 7.98 12.01 -12.72
N LYS A 211 8.11 11.45 -13.92
CA LYS A 211 7.49 11.96 -15.16
C LYS A 211 6.30 11.12 -15.59
N SER A 212 6.32 9.85 -15.25
CA SER A 212 5.25 8.90 -15.54
C SER A 212 5.08 7.93 -14.37
N LEU A 213 3.85 7.45 -14.20
CA LEU A 213 3.48 6.44 -13.23
C LEU A 213 2.97 5.21 -13.98
N TYR A 214 3.60 4.06 -13.73
CA TYR A 214 3.15 2.78 -14.23
C TYR A 214 2.79 1.86 -13.08
N TYR A 215 1.77 1.04 -13.26
CA TYR A 215 1.31 0.11 -12.25
C TYR A 215 1.08 -1.28 -12.84
N GLY A 216 1.18 -2.28 -11.98
CA GLY A 216 0.90 -3.67 -12.30
C GLY A 216 0.44 -4.45 -11.08
N ALA A 217 -0.29 -5.53 -11.31
CA ALA A 217 -0.63 -6.50 -10.28
C ALA A 217 0.56 -7.43 -10.00
N ILE A 218 0.47 -8.21 -8.92
CA ILE A 218 1.44 -9.26 -8.63
C ILE A 218 1.62 -10.20 -9.83
N ARG A 219 2.86 -10.60 -10.12
CA ARG A 219 3.21 -11.49 -11.24
C ARG A 219 2.76 -11.00 -12.61
N CYS A 220 2.31 -9.74 -12.74
CA CYS A 220 2.00 -9.13 -14.02
C CYS A 220 3.29 -8.97 -14.85
N PRO A 221 3.42 -9.57 -16.04
CA PRO A 221 4.58 -9.36 -16.89
C PRO A 221 4.79 -7.88 -17.18
N LEU A 222 6.05 -7.43 -17.24
CA LEU A 222 6.38 -6.01 -17.34
C LEU A 222 5.78 -5.32 -18.59
N GLU A 223 5.59 -6.06 -19.67
CA GLU A 223 4.94 -5.56 -20.90
C GLU A 223 3.45 -5.23 -20.72
N PHE A 224 2.83 -5.69 -19.65
CA PHE A 224 1.42 -5.39 -19.31
C PHE A 224 1.29 -4.34 -18.19
N TRP A 225 2.38 -3.82 -17.67
CA TRP A 225 2.30 -2.67 -16.78
C TRP A 225 1.76 -1.47 -17.55
N ALA A 226 0.72 -0.86 -17.02
CA ALA A 226 -0.01 0.21 -17.67
C ALA A 226 0.32 1.58 -17.07
N PRO A 227 0.40 2.64 -17.88
CA PRO A 227 0.47 4.00 -17.34
C PRO A 227 -0.87 4.37 -16.70
N TRP A 228 -0.83 4.94 -15.51
CA TRP A 228 -1.98 5.64 -14.96
C TRP A 228 -1.87 7.11 -15.35
N ARG A 229 -2.92 7.66 -15.90
CA ARG A 229 -3.00 9.07 -16.29
C ARG A 229 -4.37 9.62 -15.94
N ILE A 230 -4.37 10.78 -15.33
CA ILE A 230 -5.58 11.59 -15.21
C ILE A 230 -5.64 12.45 -16.45
N ASP A 231 -6.79 12.50 -17.11
CA ASP A 231 -7.06 13.45 -18.18
C ASP A 231 -7.19 14.86 -17.59
N ASP A 232 -6.07 15.45 -17.17
CA ASP A 232 -6.01 16.83 -16.76
C ASP A 232 -5.64 17.70 -17.96
N ASP A 233 -6.62 18.44 -18.46
CA ASP A 233 -6.44 19.43 -19.54
C ASP A 233 -5.75 20.72 -19.08
N SER A 234 -5.24 20.79 -17.83
CA SER A 234 -4.58 21.99 -17.35
C SER A 234 -3.34 22.31 -18.21
N ALA A 235 -3.25 23.54 -18.67
CA ALA A 235 -2.12 24.03 -19.46
C ALA A 235 -0.79 23.92 -18.69
N LEU A 236 -0.86 23.91 -17.35
CA LEU A 236 0.28 23.80 -16.46
C LEU A 236 0.85 22.37 -16.42
N ALA A 237 0.00 21.35 -16.29
CA ALA A 237 0.42 19.94 -16.31
C ALA A 237 1.10 19.59 -17.65
N LYS A 238 0.53 20.09 -18.77
CA LYS A 238 1.11 19.94 -20.12
C LYS A 238 2.45 20.68 -20.28
N ALA A 239 2.63 21.83 -19.65
CA ALA A 239 3.84 22.65 -19.78
C ALA A 239 5.01 22.14 -18.94
N VAL A 240 4.76 21.54 -17.79
CA VAL A 240 5.80 21.09 -16.85
C VAL A 240 6.19 19.63 -17.08
N GLY A 241 5.33 18.82 -17.72
CA GLY A 241 5.59 17.41 -18.00
C GLY A 241 5.79 16.54 -16.76
N LEU A 242 5.33 17.03 -15.60
CA LEU A 242 5.36 16.29 -14.34
C LEU A 242 4.02 15.56 -14.16
N ALA A 243 4.09 14.26 -13.92
CA ALA A 243 2.93 13.51 -13.49
C ALA A 243 2.49 13.98 -12.10
N GLU A 244 1.19 14.17 -11.91
CA GLU A 244 0.61 14.40 -10.58
C GLU A 244 0.50 13.06 -9.82
N ILE A 245 1.65 12.44 -9.55
CA ILE A 245 1.76 11.07 -9.05
C ILE A 245 0.89 10.83 -7.82
N GLY A 246 0.84 11.79 -6.90
CA GLY A 246 0.02 11.67 -5.69
C GLY A 246 -1.48 11.60 -6.01
N LYS A 247 -1.96 12.45 -6.91
CA LYS A 247 -3.35 12.46 -7.37
C LYS A 247 -3.67 11.20 -8.16
N GLU A 248 -2.78 10.81 -9.08
CA GLU A 248 -2.90 9.58 -9.86
C GLU A 248 -2.98 8.32 -8.98
N LEU A 249 -2.12 8.21 -7.95
CA LEU A 249 -2.17 7.11 -7.00
C LEU A 249 -3.45 7.13 -6.16
N ASN A 250 -3.88 8.29 -5.70
CA ASN A 250 -5.10 8.43 -4.92
C ASN A 250 -6.33 8.04 -5.75
N ASP A 251 -6.44 8.52 -6.98
CA ASP A 251 -7.54 8.17 -7.89
C ASP A 251 -7.55 6.68 -8.24
N LEU A 252 -6.37 6.09 -8.49
CA LEU A 252 -6.23 4.66 -8.73
C LEU A 252 -6.73 3.84 -7.53
N LEU A 253 -6.31 4.20 -6.31
CA LEU A 253 -6.72 3.51 -5.09
C LEU A 253 -8.21 3.68 -4.82
N LEU A 254 -8.76 4.88 -4.99
CA LEU A 254 -10.19 5.11 -4.82
C LEU A 254 -11.02 4.36 -5.87
N SER A 255 -10.56 4.26 -7.10
CA SER A 255 -11.24 3.47 -8.14
C SER A 255 -11.27 1.99 -7.78
N LEU A 256 -10.22 1.46 -7.15
CA LEU A 256 -10.16 0.06 -6.69
C LEU A 256 -11.06 -0.20 -5.47
N ILE A 257 -11.28 0.80 -4.63
CA ILE A 257 -12.16 0.69 -3.45
C ILE A 257 -13.65 0.77 -3.88
N HIS A 258 -13.97 1.38 -5.03
CA HIS A 258 -15.34 1.55 -5.51
C HIS A 258 -15.79 0.46 -6.52
N ILE A 259 -14.92 -0.52 -6.84
CA ILE A 259 -15.27 -1.70 -7.64
C ILE A 259 -15.75 -2.83 -6.73
#